data_e0e5fa70fc6e3739239fc47ef6b7e73d
#
_entry.id   e0e5fa70fc6e3739239fc47ef6b7e73d
#
_cell.length_a   1.000
_cell.length_b   1.000
_cell.length_c   1.000
_cell.angle_alpha   90.00
_cell.angle_beta   90.00
_cell.angle_gamma   90.00
#
_symmetry.space_group_name_H-M   'P 1'
#
loop_
_entity.id
_entity.type
_entity.pdbx_description
1 polymer ?
#
loop_
_entity_poly.entity_id
_entity_poly.type
_entity_poly.pdbx_seq_one_letter_code
_entity_poly.pdbx_strand_id
1 'polypeptide(L)'
;MPLPESIRRAWTETDYRVRVPHGGFVSILCGRPLPSPLLALLRHADDPWGYITAWNPAGVRLPLASNKTRQRRLRDELKADRHRFFAGIGVGSNDWREPSLFVPGMTHAQLDAMARRFGQLGVVRGTGAGVAELHELI
;
A
#
# COMPACT_ATOMS: atom_id res chain seq x y z
N MET A 1 -3.65 8.30 -18.54
CA MET A 1 -3.66 7.00 -19.25
C MET A 1 -3.89 5.87 -18.26
N PRO A 2 -4.85 4.99 -18.53
CA PRO A 2 -5.02 3.83 -17.67
C PRO A 2 -3.79 2.93 -17.72
N LEU A 3 -3.60 2.15 -16.66
CA LEU A 3 -2.50 1.18 -16.63
C LEU A 3 -2.65 0.16 -17.78
N PRO A 4 -1.53 -0.27 -18.38
CA PRO A 4 -1.56 -1.42 -19.27
C PRO A 4 -2.19 -2.63 -18.59
N GLU A 5 -2.94 -3.43 -19.32
CA GLU A 5 -3.65 -4.58 -18.76
C GLU A 5 -2.71 -5.58 -18.07
N SER A 6 -1.51 -5.79 -18.63
CA SER A 6 -0.52 -6.69 -18.02
C SER A 6 -0.06 -6.20 -16.65
N ILE A 7 0.12 -4.89 -16.48
CA ILE A 7 0.53 -4.29 -15.22
C ILE A 7 -0.63 -4.33 -14.22
N ARG A 8 -1.84 -3.98 -14.67
CA ARG A 8 -3.03 -4.06 -13.81
C ARG A 8 -3.21 -5.47 -13.27
N ARG A 9 -3.09 -6.48 -14.12
CA ARG A 9 -3.19 -7.88 -13.71
C ARG A 9 -2.11 -8.25 -12.70
N ALA A 10 -0.86 -7.89 -12.98
CA ALA A 10 0.25 -8.18 -12.09
C ALA A 10 0.03 -7.57 -10.70
N TRP A 11 -0.42 -6.32 -10.65
CA TRP A 11 -0.65 -5.63 -9.37
C TRP A 11 -1.90 -6.16 -8.65
N THR A 12 -2.93 -6.55 -9.39
CA THR A 12 -4.13 -7.16 -8.81
C THR A 12 -3.81 -8.53 -8.19
N GLU A 13 -2.88 -9.27 -8.77
CA GLU A 13 -2.48 -10.61 -8.31
C GLU A 13 -1.36 -10.58 -7.27
N THR A 14 -0.82 -9.42 -6.96
CA THR A 14 0.26 -9.27 -5.99
C THR A 14 -0.23 -9.63 -4.57
N ASP A 15 0.66 -10.26 -3.80
CA ASP A 15 0.44 -10.53 -2.37
C ASP A 15 0.94 -9.31 -1.59
N TYR A 16 0.02 -8.55 -1.02
CA TYR A 16 0.33 -7.35 -0.24
C TYR A 16 0.43 -7.72 1.23
N ARG A 17 1.61 -8.07 1.67
CA ARG A 17 1.87 -8.53 3.03
C ARG A 17 2.03 -7.36 3.99
N VAL A 18 1.50 -7.53 5.20
CA VAL A 18 1.63 -6.57 6.29
C VAL A 18 2.17 -7.29 7.51
N ARG A 19 3.20 -6.71 8.12
CA ARG A 19 3.75 -7.22 9.37
C ARG A 19 2.85 -6.79 10.52
N VAL A 20 2.32 -7.77 11.25
CA VAL A 20 1.42 -7.49 12.37
C VAL A 20 2.21 -7.35 13.68
N PRO A 21 1.68 -6.58 14.68
CA PRO A 21 2.42 -6.28 15.91
C PRO A 21 2.91 -7.49 16.71
N HIS A 22 2.19 -8.60 16.65
CA HIS A 22 2.53 -9.80 17.41
C HIS A 22 3.40 -10.79 16.62
N GLY A 23 3.96 -10.33 15.52
CA GLY A 23 4.85 -11.13 14.68
C GLY A 23 4.14 -11.79 13.51
N GLY A 24 4.92 -12.14 12.49
CA GLY A 24 4.39 -12.73 11.27
C GLY A 24 3.78 -11.72 10.33
N PHE A 25 3.30 -12.22 9.21
CA PHE A 25 2.67 -11.42 8.17
C PHE A 25 1.27 -11.91 7.89
N VAL A 26 0.38 -10.99 7.53
CA VAL A 26 -0.91 -11.32 6.93
C VAL A 26 -0.99 -10.67 5.56
N SER A 27 -1.75 -11.27 4.66
CA SER A 27 -1.83 -10.84 3.27
C SER A 27 -3.12 -10.11 2.98
N ILE A 28 -2.99 -8.95 2.31
CA ILE A 28 -4.11 -8.28 1.67
C ILE A 28 -4.14 -8.77 0.23
N LEU A 29 -5.28 -9.30 -0.21
CA LEU A 29 -5.48 -9.76 -1.57
C LEU A 29 -6.64 -8.98 -2.19
N CYS A 30 -6.42 -8.41 -3.37
CA CYS A 30 -7.45 -7.66 -4.08
C CYS A 30 -8.68 -8.54 -4.32
N GLY A 31 -9.86 -7.97 -4.11
CA GLY A 31 -11.12 -8.69 -4.23
C GLY A 31 -11.53 -9.48 -2.98
N ARG A 32 -10.71 -9.44 -1.94
CA ARG A 32 -10.99 -10.13 -0.67
C ARG A 32 -11.16 -9.13 0.46
N PRO A 33 -11.94 -9.48 1.50
CA PRO A 33 -12.04 -8.63 2.69
C PRO A 33 -10.71 -8.49 3.40
N LEU A 34 -10.55 -7.37 4.12
CA LEU A 34 -9.38 -7.16 4.95
C LEU A 34 -9.30 -8.25 6.03
N PRO A 35 -8.15 -8.92 6.20
CA PRO A 35 -8.00 -9.96 7.23
C PRO A 35 -8.24 -9.42 8.64
N SER A 36 -8.80 -10.27 9.52
CA SER A 36 -9.13 -9.86 10.89
C SER A 36 -7.98 -9.24 11.68
N PRO A 37 -6.72 -9.73 11.58
CA PRO A 37 -5.62 -9.06 12.30
C PRO A 37 -5.40 -7.62 11.87
N LEU A 38 -5.72 -7.26 10.63
CA LEU A 38 -5.62 -5.89 10.14
C LEU A 38 -6.86 -5.06 10.50
N LEU A 39 -8.04 -5.68 10.51
CA LEU A 39 -9.24 -5.02 11.00
C LEU A 39 -9.05 -4.55 12.44
N ALA A 40 -8.37 -5.33 13.26
CA ALA A 40 -8.08 -4.99 14.65
C ALA A 40 -7.19 -3.75 14.79
N LEU A 41 -6.48 -3.35 13.75
CA LEU A 41 -5.66 -2.14 13.74
C LEU A 41 -6.43 -0.88 13.40
N LEU A 42 -7.66 -1.01 12.90
CA LEU A 42 -8.55 0.12 12.67
C LEU A 42 -9.11 0.61 14.01
N ARG A 43 -9.22 1.93 14.19
CA ARG A 43 -9.81 2.50 15.41
C ARG A 43 -11.32 2.32 15.43
N HIS A 44 -11.93 2.39 14.27
CA HIS A 44 -13.37 2.22 14.08
C HIS A 44 -13.61 1.21 12.95
N ALA A 45 -14.65 0.41 13.08
CA ALA A 45 -14.93 -0.71 12.17
C ALA A 45 -15.08 -0.30 10.70
N ASP A 46 -15.48 0.95 10.45
CA ASP A 46 -15.71 1.47 9.10
C ASP A 46 -14.59 2.37 8.61
N ASP A 47 -13.46 2.43 9.31
CA ASP A 47 -12.36 3.30 8.91
C ASP A 47 -11.82 2.92 7.53
N PRO A 48 -11.44 3.92 6.73
CA PRO A 48 -10.68 3.66 5.51
C PRO A 48 -9.27 3.21 5.88
N TRP A 49 -8.62 2.56 4.92
CA TRP A 49 -7.23 2.17 5.04
C TRP A 49 -6.58 2.20 3.67
N GLY A 50 -5.26 2.29 3.66
CA GLY A 50 -4.48 2.27 2.43
C GLY A 50 -3.23 1.43 2.57
N TYR A 51 -2.71 1.03 1.41
CA TYR A 51 -1.44 0.33 1.29
C TYR A 51 -0.64 1.07 0.22
N ILE A 52 0.50 1.63 0.60
CA ILE A 52 1.22 2.60 -0.21
C ILE A 52 2.72 2.32 -0.18
N THR A 53 3.39 2.65 -1.28
CA THR A 53 4.85 2.59 -1.38
C THR A 53 5.37 3.87 -2.04
N ALA A 54 6.65 4.15 -1.81
CA ALA A 54 7.36 5.18 -2.55
C ALA A 54 8.44 4.58 -3.47
N TRP A 55 8.50 3.25 -3.56
CA TRP A 55 9.45 2.55 -4.40
C TRP A 55 9.08 2.64 -5.88
N ASN A 56 10.09 2.66 -6.73
CA ASN A 56 9.94 2.53 -8.18
C ASN A 56 8.81 3.39 -8.77
N PRO A 57 8.88 4.72 -8.65
CA PRO A 57 7.83 5.61 -9.14
C PRO A 57 7.51 5.35 -10.61
N ALA A 58 6.23 5.41 -10.94
CA ALA A 58 5.73 5.14 -12.29
C ALA A 58 6.13 3.75 -12.83
N GLY A 59 6.42 2.80 -11.94
CA GLY A 59 6.85 1.46 -12.34
C GLY A 59 8.29 1.41 -12.86
N VAL A 60 9.03 2.51 -12.75
CA VAL A 60 10.43 2.57 -13.21
C VAL A 60 11.35 2.11 -12.09
N ARG A 61 12.14 1.07 -12.37
CA ARG A 61 13.07 0.53 -11.39
C ARG A 61 14.16 1.56 -11.07
N LEU A 62 14.28 1.94 -9.80
CA LEU A 62 15.33 2.82 -9.31
C LEU A 62 16.40 2.04 -8.58
N PRO A 63 17.62 2.61 -8.44
CA PRO A 63 18.65 2.04 -7.56
C PRO A 63 18.11 1.89 -6.13
N LEU A 64 18.60 0.88 -5.42
CA LEU A 64 18.20 0.57 -4.05
C LEU A 64 18.31 1.79 -3.12
N ALA A 65 19.42 2.51 -3.19
CA ALA A 65 19.64 3.69 -2.35
C ALA A 65 18.58 4.77 -2.57
N SER A 66 18.19 5.00 -3.83
CA SER A 66 17.13 5.96 -4.17
C SER A 66 15.79 5.52 -3.60
N ASN A 67 15.45 4.23 -3.76
CA ASN A 67 14.21 3.68 -3.24
C ASN A 67 14.15 3.76 -1.71
N LYS A 68 15.25 3.46 -1.02
CA LYS A 68 15.32 3.57 0.44
C LYS A 68 15.10 5.00 0.92
N THR A 69 15.70 5.98 0.24
CA THR A 69 15.52 7.40 0.56
C THR A 69 14.06 7.82 0.37
N ARG A 70 13.46 7.42 -0.74
CA ARG A 70 12.06 7.74 -1.03
C ARG A 70 11.13 7.14 0.03
N GLN A 71 11.35 5.88 0.40
CA GLN A 71 10.52 5.21 1.40
C GLN A 71 10.66 5.84 2.78
N ARG A 72 11.87 6.28 3.14
CA ARG A 72 12.10 7.03 4.39
C ARG A 72 11.32 8.33 4.40
N ARG A 73 11.32 9.05 3.27
CA ARG A 73 10.55 10.30 3.15
C ARG A 73 9.06 10.07 3.28
N LEU A 74 8.55 8.99 2.70
CA LEU A 74 7.14 8.62 2.86
C LEU A 74 6.80 8.38 4.33
N ARG A 75 7.65 7.62 5.04
CA ARG A 75 7.47 7.39 6.48
C ARG A 75 7.47 8.70 7.26
N ASP A 76 8.40 9.60 6.96
CA ASP A 76 8.51 10.89 7.65
C ASP A 76 7.27 11.75 7.43
N GLU A 77 6.73 11.77 6.21
CA GLU A 77 5.50 12.52 5.93
C GLU A 77 4.29 11.93 6.63
N LEU A 78 4.17 10.60 6.67
CA LEU A 78 3.10 9.96 7.41
C LEU A 78 3.17 10.26 8.90
N LYS A 79 4.37 10.26 9.48
CA LYS A 79 4.57 10.65 10.89
C LYS A 79 4.19 12.11 11.13
N ALA A 80 4.60 13.00 10.25
CA ALA A 80 4.27 14.43 10.36
C ALA A 80 2.77 14.66 10.34
N ASP A 81 2.03 13.88 9.55
CA ASP A 81 0.58 13.94 9.46
C ASP A 81 -0.12 13.10 10.54
N ARG A 82 0.65 12.53 11.48
CA ARG A 82 0.16 11.72 12.60
C ARG A 82 -0.58 10.45 12.20
N HIS A 83 -0.24 9.89 11.06
CA HIS A 83 -0.76 8.59 10.65
C HIS A 83 0.06 7.47 11.30
N ARG A 84 -0.64 6.48 11.86
CA ARG A 84 0.00 5.22 12.21
C ARG A 84 0.23 4.43 10.91
N PHE A 85 1.28 3.65 10.89
CA PHE A 85 1.54 2.77 9.76
C PHE A 85 2.28 1.51 10.21
N PHE A 86 2.17 0.49 9.41
CA PHE A 86 2.78 -0.81 9.68
C PHE A 86 3.55 -1.24 8.43
N ALA A 87 4.76 -1.77 8.65
CA ALA A 87 5.62 -2.19 7.55
C ALA A 87 4.99 -3.36 6.78
N GLY A 88 5.19 -3.34 5.48
CA GLY A 88 4.73 -4.41 4.61
C GLY A 88 5.67 -4.61 3.44
N ILE A 89 5.37 -5.60 2.65
CA ILE A 89 6.08 -5.87 1.42
C ILE A 89 5.11 -6.46 0.39
N GLY A 90 5.04 -5.83 -0.77
CA GLY A 90 4.31 -6.39 -1.90
C GLY A 90 5.16 -7.45 -2.58
N VAL A 91 4.61 -8.63 -2.78
CA VAL A 91 5.31 -9.76 -3.40
C VAL A 91 4.57 -10.16 -4.65
N GLY A 92 5.19 -9.92 -5.78
CA GLY A 92 4.66 -10.29 -7.08
C GLY A 92 5.35 -11.51 -7.66
N SER A 93 5.10 -11.79 -8.93
CA SER A 93 5.78 -12.83 -9.66
C SER A 93 7.23 -12.43 -9.96
N ASN A 94 8.07 -13.42 -10.32
CA ASN A 94 9.46 -13.20 -10.72
C ASN A 94 10.28 -12.46 -9.66
N ASP A 95 10.09 -12.82 -8.39
CA ASP A 95 10.79 -12.22 -7.26
C ASP A 95 10.59 -10.71 -7.11
N TRP A 96 9.52 -10.18 -7.68
CA TRP A 96 9.16 -8.78 -7.48
C TRP A 96 8.82 -8.53 -6.03
N ARG A 97 9.59 -7.67 -5.37
CA ARG A 97 9.38 -7.31 -3.98
C ARG A 97 9.47 -5.81 -3.80
N GLU A 98 8.52 -5.24 -3.10
CA GLU A 98 8.45 -3.80 -2.94
C GLU A 98 8.03 -3.45 -1.51
N PRO A 99 8.98 -2.94 -0.68
CA PRO A 99 8.63 -2.45 0.65
C PRO A 99 7.51 -1.42 0.59
N SER A 100 6.54 -1.59 1.46
CA SER A 100 5.30 -0.81 1.44
C SER A 100 4.85 -0.54 2.87
N LEU A 101 3.78 0.23 3.03
CA LEU A 101 3.22 0.56 4.33
C LEU A 101 1.70 0.38 4.31
N PHE A 102 1.17 -0.27 5.34
CA PHE A 102 -0.26 -0.32 5.61
C PHE A 102 -0.61 0.85 6.52
N VAL A 103 -1.57 1.68 6.12
CA VAL A 103 -1.92 2.91 6.84
C VAL A 103 -3.41 2.88 7.20
N PRO A 104 -3.74 2.37 8.40
CA PRO A 104 -5.14 2.37 8.85
C PRO A 104 -5.60 3.79 9.16
N GLY A 105 -6.85 4.11 8.82
CA GLY A 105 -7.45 5.39 9.11
C GLY A 105 -7.16 6.50 8.11
N MET A 106 -6.28 6.27 7.15
CA MET A 106 -5.98 7.24 6.10
C MET A 106 -7.15 7.31 5.12
N THR A 107 -7.69 8.51 4.90
CA THR A 107 -8.78 8.65 3.94
C THR A 107 -8.31 8.36 2.52
N HIS A 108 -9.21 7.96 1.65
CA HIS A 108 -8.85 7.68 0.25
C HIS A 108 -8.29 8.93 -0.44
N ALA A 109 -8.84 10.10 -0.14
CA ALA A 109 -8.31 11.37 -0.69
C ALA A 109 -6.88 11.64 -0.22
N GLN A 110 -6.60 11.44 1.06
CA GLN A 110 -5.25 11.61 1.61
C GLN A 110 -4.28 10.60 1.01
N LEU A 111 -4.70 9.34 0.88
CA LEU A 111 -3.90 8.28 0.31
C LEU A 111 -3.52 8.59 -1.15
N ASP A 112 -4.51 8.98 -1.95
CA ASP A 112 -4.30 9.29 -3.36
C ASP A 112 -3.36 10.49 -3.53
N ALA A 113 -3.53 11.53 -2.72
CA ALA A 113 -2.66 12.71 -2.76
C ALA A 113 -1.22 12.35 -2.40
N MET A 114 -1.04 11.57 -1.34
CA MET A 114 0.30 11.12 -0.93
C MET A 114 0.95 10.27 -2.01
N ALA A 115 0.22 9.33 -2.59
CA ALA A 115 0.73 8.45 -3.63
C ALA A 115 1.15 9.23 -4.88
N ARG A 116 0.36 10.22 -5.28
CA ARG A 116 0.73 11.10 -6.40
C ARG A 116 2.01 11.88 -6.14
N ARG A 117 2.19 12.37 -4.91
CA ARG A 117 3.43 13.07 -4.52
C ARG A 117 4.66 12.19 -4.66
N PHE A 118 4.50 10.89 -4.45
CA PHE A 118 5.60 9.92 -4.59
C PHE A 118 5.62 9.24 -5.96
N GLY A 119 4.87 9.77 -6.92
CA GLY A 119 4.91 9.29 -8.31
C GLY A 119 4.33 7.90 -8.54
N GLN A 120 3.46 7.44 -7.66
CA GLN A 120 2.84 6.14 -7.80
C GLN A 120 1.68 6.18 -8.80
N LEU A 121 1.50 5.10 -9.54
CA LEU A 121 0.43 4.97 -10.54
C LEU A 121 -0.83 4.29 -9.96
N GLY A 122 -0.71 3.73 -8.78
CA GLY A 122 -1.82 3.06 -8.12
C GLY A 122 -1.55 2.80 -6.66
N VAL A 123 -2.60 2.51 -5.93
CA VAL A 123 -2.56 2.12 -4.52
C VAL A 123 -3.56 0.97 -4.32
N VAL A 124 -3.39 0.24 -3.23
CA VAL A 124 -4.42 -0.68 -2.77
C VAL A 124 -5.12 -0.02 -1.59
N ARG A 125 -6.44 -0.09 -1.56
CA ARG A 125 -7.23 0.57 -0.54
C ARG A 125 -8.53 -0.16 -0.28
N GLY A 126 -9.17 0.19 0.82
CA GLY A 126 -10.46 -0.34 1.19
C GLY A 126 -11.08 0.41 2.35
N THR A 127 -12.21 -0.07 2.82
CA THR A 127 -12.95 0.52 3.92
C THR A 127 -13.43 -0.59 4.84
N GLY A 128 -12.99 -0.59 6.09
CA GLY A 128 -13.40 -1.59 7.07
C GLY A 128 -13.25 -3.01 6.56
N ALA A 129 -14.27 -3.82 6.72
CA ALA A 129 -14.31 -5.22 6.27
C ALA A 129 -14.62 -5.38 4.78
N GLY A 130 -14.79 -4.28 4.04
CA GLY A 130 -14.98 -4.34 2.59
C GLY A 130 -13.78 -4.92 1.86
N VAL A 131 -13.96 -5.23 0.59
CA VAL A 131 -12.89 -5.84 -0.20
C VAL A 131 -11.77 -4.84 -0.51
N ALA A 132 -10.55 -5.36 -0.58
CA ALA A 132 -9.40 -4.59 -1.03
C ALA A 132 -9.49 -4.38 -2.55
N GLU A 133 -9.14 -3.19 -2.99
CA GLU A 133 -9.19 -2.82 -4.41
C GLU A 133 -7.90 -2.13 -4.83
N LEU A 134 -7.43 -2.47 -6.03
CA LEU A 134 -6.41 -1.68 -6.70
C LEU A 134 -7.08 -0.43 -7.26
N HIS A 135 -6.59 0.73 -6.87
CA HIS A 135 -7.08 2.01 -7.37
C HIS A 135 -6.00 2.70 -8.22
N GLU A 136 -6.32 2.96 -9.48
CA GLU A 136 -5.41 3.63 -10.41
C GLU A 136 -5.49 5.15 -10.22
N LEU A 137 -4.31 5.79 -10.18
CA LEU A 137 -4.16 7.22 -9.91
C LEU A 137 -3.96 7.99 -11.22
N ILE A 138 -4.98 8.05 -11.99
CA ILE A 138 -4.87 8.68 -13.30
C ILE A 138 -5.50 10.05 -13.29
#